data_592e94c2e78ad2587eb497d06789dee8
#
_entry.id   592e94c2e78ad2587eb497d06789dee8
#
_cell.length_a   1.000
_cell.length_b   1.000
_cell.length_c   1.000
_cell.angle_alpha   90.00
_cell.angle_beta   90.00
_cell.angle_gamma   90.00
#
_symmetry.space_group_name_H-M   'P 1'
#
loop_
_entity.id
_entity.type
_entity.pdbx_description
1 polymer ?
#
loop_
_entity_poly.entity_id
_entity_poly.type
_entity_poly.pdbx_seq_one_letter_code
_entity_poly.pdbx_strand_id
1 'polypeptide(L)'
;MTATAAHSTYLGRAELDRAASLLAMLEETTTEQRTHDQLEALTLAVAADLPVLLWGEPGIGKTAALTQLAESLDLPLTTVIASVHEPSDFSGLPIIGDDPATRGVPMAPPDWAVRLADAGRGLLFLDELSTAPPAVQAALLRLVLERRVGALQLPPDVRIVAAANPPSSAADGWELSAPLANRFVHLHWTHDHDVVVRGLGGTWPTTDLPTLDAEKFPSAVDFARRAVCTLLAARPALVHQLPGSQTRRGGAWPSPRSWAATVRLIAFATAASASSDVLSLLVRGTVGDGPGFELLASIDHMDLPDPETLLADPSAAQLPERGDLCQATLDAVVAAVRRRPDRTRWDAAWEVLAVAVQTGAPDLVVVPATTLATLRRDDWQIPATIDRLAGVVSVSRAADEAADRVAARPGQDRMR
;
A
#
# COMPACT_ATOMS: atom_id res chain seq x y z
N MET A 1 48.98 -39.72 -2.36
CA MET A 1 47.84 -39.89 -1.45
C MET A 1 47.87 -38.75 -0.45
N THR A 2 47.14 -37.70 -0.64
CA THR A 2 46.79 -36.71 0.40
C THR A 2 45.42 -36.19 0.04
N ALA A 3 44.41 -36.63 0.80
CA ALA A 3 43.05 -36.23 0.68
C ALA A 3 42.87 -34.84 1.24
N THR A 4 42.39 -33.92 0.41
CA THR A 4 41.95 -32.59 0.84
C THR A 4 40.52 -32.73 1.39
N ALA A 5 40.41 -32.66 2.73
CA ALA A 5 39.14 -32.65 3.43
C ALA A 5 38.40 -31.32 3.12
N ALA A 6 37.27 -31.42 2.46
CA ALA A 6 36.29 -30.35 2.36
C ALA A 6 35.75 -30.08 3.77
N HIS A 7 36.03 -28.93 4.36
CA HIS A 7 35.37 -28.46 5.57
C HIS A 7 33.95 -28.03 5.19
N SER A 8 33.02 -28.96 5.35
CA SER A 8 31.59 -28.63 5.45
C SER A 8 31.38 -28.01 6.83
N THR A 9 31.20 -26.71 6.87
CA THR A 9 30.88 -25.97 8.10
C THR A 9 29.41 -26.27 8.43
N TYR A 10 29.17 -27.38 9.16
CA TYR A 10 27.88 -27.60 9.78
C TYR A 10 27.76 -26.61 10.95
N LEU A 11 26.80 -25.71 10.90
CA LEU A 11 26.39 -24.90 12.04
C LEU A 11 26.12 -25.81 13.23
N GLY A 12 26.71 -25.50 14.37
CA GLY A 12 26.46 -26.24 15.59
C GLY A 12 25.00 -26.11 16.04
N ARG A 13 24.48 -27.10 16.77
CA ARG A 13 23.09 -27.12 17.25
C ARG A 13 22.70 -25.81 17.97
N ALA A 14 23.62 -25.23 18.75
CA ALA A 14 23.43 -23.96 19.44
C ALA A 14 23.34 -22.75 18.49
N GLU A 15 23.99 -22.81 17.33
CA GLU A 15 23.89 -21.76 16.30
C GLU A 15 22.60 -21.88 15.51
N LEU A 16 22.11 -23.10 15.24
CA LEU A 16 20.81 -23.36 14.64
C LEU A 16 19.68 -22.93 15.58
N ASP A 17 19.79 -23.23 16.89
CA ASP A 17 18.80 -22.80 17.88
C ASP A 17 18.76 -21.27 18.02
N ARG A 18 19.92 -20.58 17.95
CA ARG A 18 19.97 -19.09 17.92
C ARG A 18 19.37 -18.52 16.64
N ALA A 19 19.69 -19.10 15.49
CA ALA A 19 19.14 -18.67 14.23
C ALA A 19 17.61 -18.88 14.18
N ALA A 20 17.11 -20.01 14.69
CA ALA A 20 15.69 -20.27 14.81
C ALA A 20 15.01 -19.29 15.77
N SER A 21 15.62 -18.96 16.91
CA SER A 21 15.10 -17.94 17.84
C SER A 21 15.09 -16.54 17.23
N LEU A 22 16.11 -16.16 16.49
CA LEU A 22 16.15 -14.88 15.78
C LEU A 22 15.11 -14.81 14.66
N LEU A 23 14.92 -15.89 13.90
CA LEU A 23 13.88 -15.96 12.87
C LEU A 23 12.48 -15.86 13.50
N ALA A 24 12.22 -16.57 14.61
CA ALA A 24 10.96 -16.46 15.34
C ALA A 24 10.70 -15.05 15.85
N MET A 25 11.71 -14.37 16.43
CA MET A 25 11.58 -12.97 16.86
C MET A 25 11.32 -12.01 15.69
N LEU A 26 11.96 -12.23 14.53
CA LEU A 26 11.73 -11.43 13.32
C LEU A 26 10.33 -11.68 12.74
N GLU A 27 9.84 -12.92 12.76
CA GLU A 27 8.48 -13.27 12.36
C GLU A 27 7.43 -12.64 13.28
N GLU A 28 7.63 -12.72 14.62
CA GLU A 28 6.77 -12.06 15.61
C GLU A 28 6.68 -10.55 15.37
N THR A 29 7.84 -9.87 15.24
CA THR A 29 7.89 -8.43 14.98
C THR A 29 7.18 -8.05 13.68
N THR A 30 7.36 -8.85 12.62
CA THR A 30 6.72 -8.61 11.32
C THR A 30 5.20 -8.76 11.39
N THR A 31 4.72 -9.71 12.21
CA THR A 31 3.29 -10.03 12.30
C THR A 31 2.56 -8.99 13.17
N GLU A 32 3.14 -8.56 14.28
CA GLU A 32 2.62 -7.44 15.09
C GLU A 32 2.55 -6.14 14.26
N GLN A 33 3.61 -5.85 13.51
CA GLN A 33 3.65 -4.69 12.63
C GLN A 33 2.53 -4.73 11.60
N ARG A 34 2.25 -5.90 11.02
CA ARG A 34 1.15 -6.07 10.04
C ARG A 34 -0.22 -5.76 10.65
N THR A 35 -0.48 -6.19 11.88
CA THR A 35 -1.75 -5.88 12.57
C THR A 35 -1.86 -4.38 12.86
N HIS A 36 -0.77 -3.75 13.28
CA HIS A 36 -0.69 -2.31 13.48
C HIS A 36 -0.97 -1.56 12.16
N ASP A 37 -0.31 -1.93 11.07
CA ASP A 37 -0.49 -1.31 9.75
C ASP A 37 -1.93 -1.44 9.23
N GLN A 38 -2.59 -2.58 9.48
CA GLN A 38 -4.00 -2.77 9.11
C GLN A 38 -4.93 -1.83 9.90
N LEU A 39 -4.70 -1.69 11.21
CA LEU A 39 -5.46 -0.77 12.07
C LEU A 39 -5.22 0.69 11.69
N GLU A 40 -3.98 1.06 11.43
CA GLU A 40 -3.63 2.41 10.99
C GLU A 40 -4.25 2.73 9.62
N ALA A 41 -4.18 1.81 8.64
CA ALA A 41 -4.81 1.97 7.34
C ALA A 41 -6.34 2.14 7.45
N LEU A 42 -6.99 1.33 8.30
CA LEU A 42 -8.42 1.46 8.59
C LEU A 42 -8.74 2.83 9.18
N THR A 43 -7.98 3.26 10.18
CA THR A 43 -8.19 4.54 10.87
C THR A 43 -8.01 5.72 9.92
N LEU A 44 -6.97 5.71 9.09
CA LEU A 44 -6.72 6.76 8.09
C LEU A 44 -7.82 6.82 7.02
N ALA A 45 -8.33 5.67 6.56
CA ALA A 45 -9.42 5.64 5.59
C ALA A 45 -10.72 6.17 6.18
N VAL A 46 -11.03 5.83 7.45
CA VAL A 46 -12.19 6.35 8.20
C VAL A 46 -12.03 7.86 8.45
N ALA A 47 -10.85 8.33 8.86
CA ALA A 47 -10.55 9.75 9.03
C ALA A 47 -10.65 10.52 7.70
N ALA A 48 -10.24 9.91 6.60
CA ALA A 48 -10.39 10.45 5.25
C ALA A 48 -11.85 10.45 4.76
N ASP A 49 -12.81 10.04 5.56
CA ASP A 49 -14.23 9.98 5.20
C ASP A 49 -14.48 9.13 3.93
N LEU A 50 -13.82 7.99 3.84
CA LEU A 50 -14.01 7.02 2.77
C LEU A 50 -14.65 5.75 3.32
N PRO A 51 -15.65 5.18 2.64
CA PRO A 51 -16.21 3.89 3.03
C PRO A 51 -15.14 2.79 2.94
N VAL A 52 -15.05 1.95 3.98
CA VAL A 52 -14.07 0.84 4.04
C VAL A 52 -14.79 -0.50 4.01
N LEU A 53 -14.25 -1.47 3.28
CA LEU A 53 -14.70 -2.86 3.30
C LEU A 53 -13.58 -3.76 3.84
N LEU A 54 -13.85 -4.38 4.98
CA LEU A 54 -12.96 -5.34 5.61
C LEU A 54 -13.26 -6.75 5.07
N TRP A 55 -12.35 -7.30 4.29
CA TRP A 55 -12.36 -8.69 3.87
C TRP A 55 -11.68 -9.56 4.91
N GLY A 56 -12.33 -10.61 5.37
CA GLY A 56 -11.71 -11.53 6.31
C GLY A 56 -12.64 -12.67 6.69
N GLU A 57 -12.09 -13.78 7.15
CA GLU A 57 -12.86 -14.95 7.53
C GLU A 57 -13.81 -14.67 8.69
N PRO A 58 -14.89 -15.44 8.85
CA PRO A 58 -15.77 -15.29 10.00
C PRO A 58 -15.01 -15.60 11.31
N GLY A 59 -15.34 -14.85 12.36
CA GLY A 59 -14.78 -15.08 13.70
C GLY A 59 -13.38 -14.51 13.98
N ILE A 60 -12.73 -13.82 13.01
CA ILE A 60 -11.36 -13.29 13.18
C ILE A 60 -11.28 -11.94 13.90
N GLY A 61 -12.36 -11.48 14.51
CA GLY A 61 -12.34 -10.27 15.35
C GLY A 61 -12.62 -8.96 14.63
N LYS A 62 -13.16 -8.94 13.39
CA LYS A 62 -13.51 -7.71 12.66
C LYS A 62 -14.40 -6.77 13.49
N THR A 63 -15.47 -7.29 14.06
CA THR A 63 -16.41 -6.51 14.88
C THR A 63 -15.74 -5.95 16.14
N ALA A 64 -14.89 -6.75 16.80
CA ALA A 64 -14.15 -6.30 17.98
C ALA A 64 -13.20 -5.14 17.66
N ALA A 65 -12.46 -5.22 16.54
CA ALA A 65 -11.58 -4.16 16.07
C ALA A 65 -12.35 -2.87 15.76
N LEU A 66 -13.54 -2.98 15.15
CA LEU A 66 -14.39 -1.82 14.87
C LEU A 66 -15.01 -1.21 16.13
N THR A 67 -15.36 -2.02 17.13
CA THR A 67 -15.82 -1.52 18.43
C THR A 67 -14.73 -0.70 19.11
N GLN A 68 -13.50 -1.24 19.13
CA GLN A 68 -12.36 -0.55 19.70
C GLN A 68 -12.02 0.75 18.93
N LEU A 69 -12.07 0.71 17.59
CA LEU A 69 -11.87 1.91 16.79
C LEU A 69 -12.93 2.98 17.07
N ALA A 70 -14.20 2.59 17.18
CA ALA A 70 -15.29 3.50 17.48
C ALA A 70 -15.09 4.16 18.87
N GLU A 71 -14.68 3.37 19.86
CA GLU A 71 -14.33 3.86 21.20
C GLU A 71 -13.15 4.83 21.15
N SER A 72 -12.08 4.49 20.44
CA SER A 72 -10.88 5.34 20.30
C SER A 72 -11.20 6.67 19.60
N LEU A 73 -12.15 6.69 18.65
CA LEU A 73 -12.60 7.89 17.95
C LEU A 73 -13.73 8.63 18.65
N ASP A 74 -14.19 8.15 19.81
CA ASP A 74 -15.38 8.66 20.51
C ASP A 74 -16.62 8.76 19.57
N LEU A 75 -16.85 7.71 18.77
CA LEU A 75 -17.97 7.62 17.84
C LEU A 75 -18.98 6.58 18.31
N PRO A 76 -20.30 6.90 18.37
CA PRO A 76 -21.33 5.90 18.57
C PRO A 76 -21.27 4.84 17.46
N LEU A 77 -21.18 3.56 17.84
CA LEU A 77 -21.20 2.44 16.90
C LEU A 77 -22.64 1.99 16.64
N THR A 78 -23.05 1.94 15.39
CA THR A 78 -24.32 1.36 14.94
C THR A 78 -24.03 0.20 14.01
N THR A 79 -24.36 -1.02 14.43
CA THR A 79 -24.17 -2.24 13.63
C THR A 79 -25.47 -2.62 12.94
N VAL A 80 -25.39 -2.87 11.63
CA VAL A 80 -26.48 -3.34 10.77
C VAL A 80 -25.99 -4.58 10.04
N ILE A 81 -26.61 -5.73 10.27
CA ILE A 81 -26.27 -7.00 9.62
C ILE A 81 -27.02 -7.04 8.28
N ALA A 82 -26.28 -6.84 7.16
CA ALA A 82 -26.89 -6.68 5.85
C ALA A 82 -27.67 -7.92 5.36
N SER A 83 -27.28 -9.12 5.79
CA SER A 83 -27.87 -10.40 5.38
C SER A 83 -29.28 -10.64 5.93
N VAL A 84 -29.62 -10.03 7.08
CA VAL A 84 -30.93 -10.23 7.73
C VAL A 84 -31.95 -9.17 7.38
N HIS A 85 -31.56 -8.16 6.59
CA HIS A 85 -32.40 -7.04 6.20
C HIS A 85 -32.99 -7.20 4.79
N GLU A 86 -34.14 -6.58 4.58
CA GLU A 86 -34.77 -6.45 3.26
C GLU A 86 -34.43 -5.08 2.62
N PRO A 87 -34.59 -4.91 1.30
CA PRO A 87 -34.35 -3.62 0.64
C PRO A 87 -35.16 -2.46 1.22
N SER A 88 -36.32 -2.72 1.74
CA SER A 88 -37.21 -1.75 2.42
C SER A 88 -36.59 -1.15 3.69
N ASP A 89 -35.72 -1.91 4.39
CA ASP A 89 -35.05 -1.44 5.60
C ASP A 89 -33.99 -0.36 5.30
N PHE A 90 -33.53 -0.25 4.05
CA PHE A 90 -32.65 0.79 3.59
C PHE A 90 -33.34 1.88 2.76
N SER A 91 -34.49 1.55 2.14
CA SER A 91 -35.28 2.48 1.32
C SER A 91 -36.30 3.23 2.14
N GLY A 92 -36.64 2.74 3.32
CA GLY A 92 -37.71 3.21 4.18
C GLY A 92 -39.08 2.53 3.83
N LEU A 93 -40.01 2.64 4.75
CA LEU A 93 -41.37 2.15 4.58
C LEU A 93 -42.30 3.28 4.13
N PRO A 94 -43.21 3.05 3.14
CA PRO A 94 -44.14 4.08 2.69
C PRO A 94 -45.15 4.43 3.80
N ILE A 95 -45.27 5.72 4.09
CA ILE A 95 -46.29 6.24 4.98
C ILE A 95 -47.50 6.68 4.11
N ILE A 96 -48.57 5.92 4.22
CA ILE A 96 -49.82 6.28 3.54
C ILE A 96 -50.56 7.23 4.48
N GLY A 97 -50.63 8.53 4.15
CA GLY A 97 -51.41 9.53 4.87
C GLY A 97 -52.72 9.87 4.17
N ASP A 98 -53.72 10.27 4.93
CA ASP A 98 -55.02 10.64 4.41
C ASP A 98 -55.11 12.09 3.89
N ASP A 99 -54.00 12.85 3.93
CA ASP A 99 -53.96 14.25 3.50
C ASP A 99 -53.81 14.34 1.97
N PRO A 100 -54.87 14.76 1.27
CA PRO A 100 -54.86 14.91 -0.19
C PRO A 100 -53.91 16.03 -0.69
N ALA A 101 -53.39 16.89 0.20
CA ALA A 101 -52.43 17.91 -0.14
C ALA A 101 -51.00 17.36 -0.21
N THR A 102 -50.74 16.15 0.30
CA THR A 102 -49.42 15.51 0.28
C THR A 102 -49.09 15.03 -1.12
N ARG A 103 -48.18 15.74 -1.81
CA ARG A 103 -47.68 15.33 -3.11
C ARG A 103 -46.56 14.27 -2.93
N GLY A 104 -46.92 13.02 -3.14
CA GLY A 104 -46.00 11.87 -3.03
C GLY A 104 -46.16 11.07 -1.73
N VAL A 105 -45.50 9.92 -1.66
CA VAL A 105 -45.55 9.02 -0.50
C VAL A 105 -44.25 9.21 0.27
N PRO A 106 -44.24 9.77 1.50
CA PRO A 106 -43.07 9.85 2.31
C PRO A 106 -42.64 8.45 2.75
N MET A 107 -41.30 8.27 2.84
CA MET A 107 -40.68 7.02 3.22
C MET A 107 -40.14 7.15 4.65
N ALA A 108 -40.71 6.41 5.62
CA ALA A 108 -40.24 6.38 6.99
C ALA A 108 -38.87 5.68 7.07
N PRO A 109 -37.82 6.34 7.57
CA PRO A 109 -36.54 5.69 7.78
C PRO A 109 -36.61 4.69 8.93
N PRO A 110 -35.72 3.66 8.96
CA PRO A 110 -35.64 2.75 10.09
C PRO A 110 -35.05 3.47 11.32
N ASP A 111 -35.35 2.95 12.49
CA ASP A 111 -34.99 3.54 13.79
C ASP A 111 -33.46 3.69 13.97
N TRP A 112 -32.65 2.73 13.50
CA TRP A 112 -31.19 2.83 13.55
C TRP A 112 -30.65 4.05 12.79
N ALA A 113 -31.27 4.41 11.67
CA ALA A 113 -30.84 5.56 10.86
C ALA A 113 -31.27 6.89 11.53
N VAL A 114 -32.43 6.91 12.18
CA VAL A 114 -32.90 8.08 12.96
C VAL A 114 -31.96 8.34 14.14
N ARG A 115 -31.65 7.30 14.93
CA ARG A 115 -30.72 7.44 16.05
C ARG A 115 -29.34 7.95 15.61
N LEU A 116 -28.83 7.45 14.49
CA LEU A 116 -27.55 7.88 13.97
C LEU A 116 -27.59 9.33 13.46
N ALA A 117 -28.71 9.73 12.85
CA ALA A 117 -28.91 11.12 12.43
C ALA A 117 -29.04 12.07 13.62
N ASP A 118 -29.78 11.69 14.66
CA ASP A 118 -29.96 12.48 15.89
C ASP A 118 -28.65 12.64 16.67
N ALA A 119 -27.79 11.63 16.64
CA ALA A 119 -26.45 11.70 17.25
C ALA A 119 -25.51 12.67 16.51
N GLY A 120 -25.80 13.01 15.25
CA GLY A 120 -25.03 13.93 14.43
C GLY A 120 -23.70 13.37 13.91
N ARG A 121 -23.18 12.31 14.52
CA ARG A 121 -21.93 11.61 14.20
C ARG A 121 -22.02 10.14 14.56
N GLY A 122 -21.17 9.31 14.01
CA GLY A 122 -21.09 7.90 14.39
C GLY A 122 -20.34 7.04 13.41
N LEU A 123 -20.14 5.78 13.77
CA LEU A 123 -19.61 4.73 12.91
C LEU A 123 -20.73 3.76 12.56
N LEU A 124 -21.15 3.75 11.30
CA LEU A 124 -22.09 2.78 10.76
C LEU A 124 -21.32 1.57 10.27
N PHE A 125 -21.55 0.44 10.92
CA PHE A 125 -20.97 -0.84 10.56
C PHE A 125 -21.99 -1.72 9.84
N LEU A 126 -21.72 -2.04 8.56
CA LEU A 126 -22.50 -2.93 7.72
C LEU A 126 -21.86 -4.31 7.73
N ASP A 127 -22.33 -5.21 8.57
CA ASP A 127 -21.76 -6.56 8.66
C ASP A 127 -22.39 -7.51 7.65
N GLU A 128 -21.66 -8.58 7.31
CA GLU A 128 -22.09 -9.65 6.40
C GLU A 128 -22.49 -9.16 5.00
N LEU A 129 -21.77 -8.18 4.45
CA LEU A 129 -22.15 -7.58 3.17
C LEU A 129 -22.11 -8.57 1.99
N SER A 130 -21.23 -9.57 2.00
CA SER A 130 -21.12 -10.60 0.96
C SER A 130 -22.23 -11.62 0.96
N THR A 131 -22.98 -11.76 2.06
CA THR A 131 -24.15 -12.64 2.16
C THR A 131 -25.47 -11.90 1.89
N ALA A 132 -25.43 -10.57 1.72
CA ALA A 132 -26.59 -9.76 1.39
C ALA A 132 -27.06 -10.02 -0.06
N PRO A 133 -28.36 -10.31 -0.29
CA PRO A 133 -28.89 -10.50 -1.63
C PRO A 133 -28.66 -9.29 -2.55
N PRO A 134 -28.61 -9.47 -3.88
CA PRO A 134 -28.36 -8.38 -4.82
C PRO A 134 -29.33 -7.19 -4.69
N ALA A 135 -30.57 -7.43 -4.31
CA ALA A 135 -31.55 -6.38 -4.08
C ALA A 135 -31.20 -5.51 -2.85
N VAL A 136 -30.67 -6.11 -1.78
CA VAL A 136 -30.16 -5.42 -0.59
C VAL A 136 -28.89 -4.64 -0.95
N GLN A 137 -27.95 -5.25 -1.69
CA GLN A 137 -26.77 -4.56 -2.18
C GLN A 137 -27.11 -3.31 -3.02
N ALA A 138 -28.16 -3.38 -3.84
CA ALA A 138 -28.64 -2.23 -4.62
C ALA A 138 -29.21 -1.12 -3.73
N ALA A 139 -29.92 -1.46 -2.65
CA ALA A 139 -30.41 -0.49 -1.68
C ALA A 139 -29.26 0.15 -0.87
N LEU A 140 -28.27 -0.65 -0.46
CA LEU A 140 -27.06 -0.18 0.21
C LEU A 140 -26.21 0.76 -0.65
N LEU A 141 -26.28 0.60 -1.98
CA LEU A 141 -25.56 1.49 -2.90
C LEU A 141 -25.94 2.96 -2.69
N ARG A 142 -27.21 3.25 -2.44
CA ARG A 142 -27.68 4.61 -2.15
C ARG A 142 -27.20 5.11 -0.80
N LEU A 143 -27.21 4.25 0.21
CA LEU A 143 -26.68 4.56 1.54
C LEU A 143 -25.19 4.93 1.48
N VAL A 144 -24.39 4.10 0.82
CA VAL A 144 -22.93 4.32 0.71
C VAL A 144 -22.58 5.52 -0.17
N LEU A 145 -23.36 5.78 -1.24
CA LEU A 145 -23.09 6.87 -2.18
C LEU A 145 -23.62 8.21 -1.69
N GLU A 146 -24.89 8.24 -1.32
CA GLU A 146 -25.63 9.48 -1.05
C GLU A 146 -25.76 9.75 0.44
N ARG A 147 -25.37 8.80 1.29
CA ARG A 147 -25.59 8.82 2.75
C ARG A 147 -27.08 9.03 3.07
N ARG A 148 -27.97 8.37 2.30
CA ARG A 148 -29.41 8.51 2.45
C ARG A 148 -30.07 7.17 2.72
N VAL A 149 -31.02 7.20 3.67
CA VAL A 149 -31.89 6.07 4.03
C VAL A 149 -33.34 6.55 3.87
N GLY A 150 -34.01 6.08 2.87
CA GLY A 150 -35.32 6.64 2.51
C GLY A 150 -35.22 8.15 2.19
N ALA A 151 -35.98 8.94 2.92
CA ALA A 151 -35.94 10.41 2.83
C ALA A 151 -34.89 11.05 3.75
N LEU A 152 -34.31 10.30 4.73
CA LEU A 152 -33.40 10.80 5.72
C LEU A 152 -31.99 10.92 5.16
N GLN A 153 -31.37 12.09 5.32
CA GLN A 153 -29.96 12.33 5.04
C GLN A 153 -29.14 12.07 6.31
N LEU A 154 -28.17 11.17 6.25
CA LEU A 154 -27.23 10.98 7.35
C LEU A 154 -26.25 12.16 7.44
N PRO A 155 -25.86 12.56 8.66
CA PRO A 155 -24.89 13.62 8.89
C PRO A 155 -23.54 13.34 8.22
N PRO A 156 -22.78 14.39 7.84
CA PRO A 156 -21.46 14.23 7.21
C PRO A 156 -20.43 13.55 8.12
N ASP A 157 -20.62 13.62 9.45
CA ASP A 157 -19.71 13.00 10.40
C ASP A 157 -20.05 11.53 10.73
N VAL A 158 -20.96 10.93 9.98
CA VAL A 158 -21.18 9.48 10.00
C VAL A 158 -20.17 8.80 9.10
N ARG A 159 -19.37 7.91 9.65
CA ARG A 159 -18.39 7.08 8.93
C ARG A 159 -19.00 5.73 8.60
N ILE A 160 -18.62 5.15 7.47
CA ILE A 160 -19.18 3.87 7.00
C ILE A 160 -18.05 2.85 6.87
N VAL A 161 -18.19 1.74 7.58
CA VAL A 161 -17.33 0.56 7.43
C VAL A 161 -18.23 -0.64 7.19
N ALA A 162 -17.82 -1.50 6.27
CA ALA A 162 -18.50 -2.76 5.99
C ALA A 162 -17.56 -3.94 6.24
N ALA A 163 -18.11 -5.12 6.48
CA ALA A 163 -17.38 -6.38 6.52
C ALA A 163 -17.97 -7.41 5.56
N ALA A 164 -17.09 -8.19 4.96
CA ALA A 164 -17.44 -9.28 4.07
C ALA A 164 -16.51 -10.48 4.29
N ASN A 165 -17.04 -11.66 4.06
CA ASN A 165 -16.25 -12.87 4.03
C ASN A 165 -15.73 -13.10 2.60
N PRO A 166 -14.48 -13.58 2.43
CA PRO A 166 -13.94 -13.91 1.12
C PRO A 166 -14.82 -14.94 0.40
N PRO A 167 -14.90 -14.90 -0.95
CA PRO A 167 -15.70 -15.87 -1.72
C PRO A 167 -15.29 -17.34 -1.46
N SER A 168 -14.06 -17.58 -1.05
CA SER A 168 -13.56 -18.92 -0.70
C SER A 168 -14.14 -19.49 0.59
N SER A 169 -14.61 -18.64 1.51
CA SER A 169 -15.19 -19.04 2.81
C SER A 169 -16.69 -18.76 2.91
N ALA A 170 -17.30 -18.13 1.90
CA ALA A 170 -18.74 -17.85 1.85
C ALA A 170 -19.46 -18.96 1.08
N ALA A 171 -19.93 -20.02 1.79
CA ALA A 171 -20.59 -21.16 1.17
C ALA A 171 -21.87 -20.78 0.39
N ASP A 172 -22.55 -19.69 0.78
CA ASP A 172 -23.81 -19.20 0.17
C ASP A 172 -23.74 -17.68 -0.12
N GLY A 173 -22.53 -17.11 -0.30
CA GLY A 173 -22.34 -15.68 -0.50
C GLY A 173 -22.67 -15.23 -1.94
N TRP A 174 -23.13 -13.99 -2.05
CA TRP A 174 -23.28 -13.30 -3.33
C TRP A 174 -22.00 -12.53 -3.67
N GLU A 175 -21.62 -12.54 -4.93
CA GLU A 175 -20.56 -11.66 -5.37
C GLU A 175 -20.97 -10.19 -5.19
N LEU A 176 -20.07 -9.38 -4.66
CA LEU A 176 -20.33 -7.96 -4.49
C LEU A 176 -20.49 -7.29 -5.86
N SER A 177 -21.55 -6.50 -6.02
CA SER A 177 -21.79 -5.80 -7.27
C SER A 177 -20.68 -4.79 -7.56
N ALA A 178 -20.19 -4.73 -8.80
CA ALA A 178 -19.09 -3.84 -9.19
C ALA A 178 -19.34 -2.36 -8.84
N PRO A 179 -20.56 -1.81 -8.98
CA PRO A 179 -20.84 -0.44 -8.55
C PRO A 179 -20.70 -0.22 -7.04
N LEU A 180 -21.04 -1.20 -6.22
CA LEU A 180 -20.91 -1.11 -4.77
C LEU A 180 -19.44 -1.30 -4.35
N ALA A 181 -18.76 -2.30 -4.91
CA ALA A 181 -17.35 -2.58 -4.65
C ALA A 181 -16.45 -1.36 -4.92
N ASN A 182 -16.62 -0.67 -6.04
CA ASN A 182 -15.82 0.49 -6.43
C ASN A 182 -16.03 1.75 -5.55
N ARG A 183 -16.83 1.63 -4.49
CA ARG A 183 -17.05 2.71 -3.52
C ARG A 183 -16.29 2.53 -2.23
N PHE A 184 -15.77 1.36 -2.01
CA PHE A 184 -15.03 1.02 -0.80
C PHE A 184 -13.52 1.06 -1.00
N VAL A 185 -12.82 1.37 0.06
CA VAL A 185 -11.42 1.02 0.26
C VAL A 185 -11.40 -0.41 0.78
N HIS A 186 -10.82 -1.34 0.05
CA HIS A 186 -10.78 -2.76 0.41
C HIS A 186 -9.55 -3.06 1.24
N LEU A 187 -9.75 -3.47 2.49
CA LEU A 187 -8.68 -3.91 3.38
C LEU A 187 -8.86 -5.39 3.71
N HIS A 188 -7.80 -6.17 3.59
CA HIS A 188 -7.80 -7.57 3.97
C HIS A 188 -7.44 -7.70 5.44
N TRP A 189 -8.41 -8.09 6.26
CA TRP A 189 -8.23 -8.30 7.68
C TRP A 189 -7.73 -9.71 7.94
N THR A 190 -6.57 -9.83 8.55
CA THR A 190 -5.98 -11.10 8.96
C THR A 190 -5.80 -11.09 10.47
N HIS A 191 -5.96 -12.25 11.10
CA HIS A 191 -5.65 -12.40 12.52
C HIS A 191 -4.17 -12.77 12.70
N ASP A 192 -3.62 -12.28 13.76
CA ASP A 192 -2.32 -12.70 14.28
C ASP A 192 -2.55 -13.65 15.44
N HIS A 193 -1.86 -14.80 15.42
CA HIS A 193 -2.00 -15.82 16.47
C HIS A 193 -1.65 -15.23 17.85
N ASP A 194 -0.52 -14.53 17.94
CA ASP A 194 0.01 -14.04 19.21
C ASP A 194 -0.79 -12.83 19.73
N VAL A 195 -1.28 -11.98 18.82
CA VAL A 195 -2.23 -10.92 19.16
C VAL A 195 -3.52 -11.50 19.74
N VAL A 196 -4.05 -12.57 19.14
CA VAL A 196 -5.25 -13.25 19.66
C VAL A 196 -4.98 -13.88 21.02
N VAL A 197 -3.87 -14.60 21.19
CA VAL A 197 -3.51 -15.23 22.47
C VAL A 197 -3.35 -14.19 23.57
N ARG A 198 -2.64 -13.10 23.32
CA ARG A 198 -2.49 -11.99 24.29
C ARG A 198 -3.82 -11.31 24.58
N GLY A 199 -4.63 -11.08 23.54
CA GLY A 199 -5.94 -10.47 23.69
C GLY A 199 -6.87 -11.30 24.55
N LEU A 200 -6.90 -12.63 24.36
CA LEU A 200 -7.64 -13.55 25.23
C LEU A 200 -7.08 -13.57 26.66
N GLY A 201 -5.78 -13.31 26.82
CA GLY A 201 -5.14 -13.09 28.13
C GLY A 201 -5.46 -11.74 28.79
N GLY A 202 -6.25 -10.87 28.15
CA GLY A 202 -6.68 -9.58 28.69
C GLY A 202 -5.91 -8.37 28.15
N THR A 203 -5.02 -8.54 27.16
CA THR A 203 -4.18 -7.46 26.60
C THR A 203 -4.39 -7.36 25.09
N TRP A 204 -5.49 -6.74 24.66
CA TRP A 204 -5.69 -6.41 23.25
C TRP A 204 -4.83 -5.21 22.86
N PRO A 205 -4.25 -5.19 21.64
CA PRO A 205 -3.50 -4.04 21.16
C PRO A 205 -4.43 -2.82 21.09
N THR A 206 -3.98 -1.73 21.66
CA THR A 206 -4.63 -0.42 21.50
C THR A 206 -4.08 0.25 20.25
N THR A 207 -4.96 0.83 19.45
CA THR A 207 -4.54 1.60 18.28
C THR A 207 -4.29 3.04 18.74
N ASP A 208 -3.03 3.47 18.67
CA ASP A 208 -2.74 4.89 18.72
C ASP A 208 -3.31 5.53 17.45
N LEU A 209 -4.18 6.53 17.64
CA LEU A 209 -4.76 7.23 16.50
C LEU A 209 -3.66 8.02 15.78
N PRO A 210 -3.51 7.88 14.45
CA PRO A 210 -2.53 8.64 13.71
C PRO A 210 -2.83 10.14 13.81
N THR A 211 -1.80 10.91 14.17
CA THR A 211 -1.91 12.36 14.27
C THR A 211 -1.66 12.98 12.90
N LEU A 212 -2.65 13.70 12.40
CA LEU A 212 -2.53 14.43 11.14
C LEU A 212 -1.82 15.78 11.36
N ASP A 213 -0.72 15.98 10.67
CA ASP A 213 -0.04 17.27 10.64
C ASP A 213 -0.79 18.24 9.70
N ALA A 214 -1.54 19.17 10.32
CA ALA A 214 -2.36 20.13 9.58
C ALA A 214 -1.52 21.08 8.71
N GLU A 215 -0.26 21.36 9.07
CA GLU A 215 0.63 22.23 8.29
C GLU A 215 1.15 21.51 7.05
N LYS A 216 1.39 20.21 7.13
CA LYS A 216 1.82 19.39 5.99
C LYS A 216 0.67 19.03 5.05
N PHE A 217 -0.57 19.08 5.50
CA PHE A 217 -1.71 18.57 4.74
C PHE A 217 -1.86 19.20 3.34
N PRO A 218 -1.74 20.54 3.14
CA PRO A 218 -1.83 21.13 1.80
C PRO A 218 -0.75 20.62 0.83
N SER A 219 0.50 20.53 1.28
CA SER A 219 1.61 20.00 0.46
C SER A 219 1.45 18.51 0.16
N ALA A 220 0.91 17.74 1.12
CA ALA A 220 0.59 16.32 0.93
C ALA A 220 -0.51 16.12 -0.13
N VAL A 221 -1.52 16.99 -0.18
CA VAL A 221 -2.56 16.96 -1.23
C VAL A 221 -1.95 17.25 -2.60
N ASP A 222 -1.07 18.24 -2.71
CA ASP A 222 -0.42 18.59 -3.98
C ASP A 222 0.54 17.48 -4.45
N PHE A 223 1.27 16.85 -3.53
CA PHE A 223 2.09 15.67 -3.81
C PHE A 223 1.23 14.52 -4.35
N ALA A 224 0.16 14.16 -3.64
CA ALA A 224 -0.74 13.09 -4.03
C ALA A 224 -1.36 13.30 -5.43
N ARG A 225 -1.80 14.53 -5.71
CA ARG A 225 -2.31 14.91 -7.04
C ARG A 225 -1.26 14.73 -8.12
N ARG A 226 -0.04 15.25 -7.91
CA ARG A 226 1.04 15.11 -8.89
C ARG A 226 1.35 13.63 -9.15
N ALA A 227 1.48 12.80 -8.11
CA ALA A 227 1.78 11.39 -8.25
C ALA A 227 0.74 10.66 -9.11
N VAL A 228 -0.55 10.80 -8.78
CA VAL A 228 -1.63 10.15 -9.54
C VAL A 228 -1.73 10.72 -10.96
N CYS A 229 -1.67 12.04 -11.14
CA CYS A 229 -1.77 12.65 -12.47
C CYS A 229 -0.59 12.26 -13.38
N THR A 230 0.62 12.18 -12.85
CA THR A 230 1.81 11.75 -13.60
C THR A 230 1.67 10.32 -14.10
N LEU A 231 1.25 9.40 -13.23
CA LEU A 231 0.98 8.02 -13.63
C LEU A 231 -0.11 7.93 -14.70
N LEU A 232 -1.25 8.58 -14.49
CA LEU A 232 -2.38 8.50 -15.42
C LEU A 232 -2.10 9.17 -16.77
N ALA A 233 -1.26 10.21 -16.80
CA ALA A 233 -0.78 10.81 -18.04
C ALA A 233 0.13 9.86 -18.84
N ALA A 234 1.00 9.12 -18.14
CA ALA A 234 1.87 8.12 -18.75
C ALA A 234 1.13 6.82 -19.14
N ARG A 235 0.07 6.48 -18.41
CA ARG A 235 -0.68 5.22 -18.53
C ARG A 235 -2.19 5.47 -18.61
N PRO A 236 -2.72 6.04 -19.71
CA PRO A 236 -4.14 6.39 -19.85
C PRO A 236 -5.11 5.21 -19.67
N ALA A 237 -4.68 3.99 -19.97
CA ALA A 237 -5.49 2.78 -19.77
C ALA A 237 -5.86 2.52 -18.31
N LEU A 238 -5.08 3.05 -17.35
CA LEU A 238 -5.35 2.89 -15.91
C LEU A 238 -6.43 3.85 -15.39
N VAL A 239 -6.87 4.85 -16.16
CA VAL A 239 -7.94 5.77 -15.74
C VAL A 239 -9.23 5.01 -15.42
N HIS A 240 -9.56 3.99 -16.24
CA HIS A 240 -10.72 3.15 -16.03
C HIS A 240 -10.45 1.75 -16.58
N GLN A 241 -10.40 0.76 -15.68
CA GLN A 241 -10.13 -0.62 -16.05
C GLN A 241 -11.06 -1.57 -15.29
N LEU A 242 -12.26 -1.79 -15.84
CA LEU A 242 -13.22 -2.73 -15.26
C LEU A 242 -12.68 -4.17 -15.43
N PRO A 243 -12.54 -4.93 -14.33
CA PRO A 243 -12.05 -6.31 -14.41
C PRO A 243 -12.94 -7.21 -15.27
N GLY A 244 -12.32 -8.12 -16.04
CA GLY A 244 -13.04 -9.02 -16.94
C GLY A 244 -13.89 -10.07 -16.23
N SER A 245 -13.45 -10.59 -15.08
CA SER A 245 -14.20 -11.56 -14.28
C SER A 245 -15.07 -10.90 -13.24
N GLN A 246 -16.23 -11.52 -12.95
CA GLN A 246 -17.19 -11.00 -11.97
C GLN A 246 -16.59 -10.99 -10.55
N THR A 247 -15.90 -12.05 -10.17
CA THR A 247 -15.23 -12.15 -8.87
C THR A 247 -14.21 -11.01 -8.64
N ARG A 248 -13.46 -10.62 -9.67
CA ARG A 248 -12.56 -9.48 -9.59
C ARG A 248 -13.27 -8.13 -9.54
N ARG A 249 -14.49 -8.04 -10.09
CA ARG A 249 -15.32 -6.83 -10.03
C ARG A 249 -15.82 -6.54 -8.62
N GLY A 250 -15.92 -7.54 -7.77
CA GLY A 250 -16.28 -7.41 -6.35
C GLY A 250 -15.16 -6.84 -5.47
N GLY A 251 -13.94 -6.67 -5.99
CA GLY A 251 -12.80 -6.08 -5.29
C GLY A 251 -12.51 -4.65 -5.71
N ALA A 252 -11.30 -4.18 -5.38
CA ALA A 252 -10.77 -2.87 -5.80
C ALA A 252 -10.38 -2.87 -7.29
N TRP A 253 -10.72 -1.80 -8.01
CA TRP A 253 -10.33 -1.62 -9.40
C TRP A 253 -10.31 -0.14 -9.80
N PRO A 254 -9.47 0.27 -10.79
CA PRO A 254 -9.24 1.66 -11.14
C PRO A 254 -10.44 2.27 -11.88
N SER A 255 -10.87 3.41 -11.39
CA SER A 255 -11.88 4.29 -11.98
C SER A 255 -11.58 5.74 -11.60
N PRO A 256 -12.17 6.74 -12.26
CA PRO A 256 -11.99 8.13 -11.83
C PRO A 256 -12.36 8.36 -10.35
N ARG A 257 -13.36 7.62 -9.82
CA ARG A 257 -13.75 7.69 -8.41
C ARG A 257 -12.67 7.11 -7.49
N SER A 258 -12.22 5.89 -7.77
CA SER A 258 -11.19 5.25 -6.94
C SER A 258 -9.87 6.01 -7.00
N TRP A 259 -9.50 6.61 -8.12
CA TRP A 259 -8.34 7.50 -8.19
C TRP A 259 -8.50 8.78 -7.36
N ALA A 260 -9.70 9.39 -7.34
CA ALA A 260 -9.98 10.53 -6.46
C ALA A 260 -9.88 10.14 -4.96
N ALA A 261 -10.36 8.95 -4.61
CA ALA A 261 -10.17 8.39 -3.26
C ALA A 261 -8.69 8.14 -2.95
N THR A 262 -7.93 7.59 -3.89
CA THR A 262 -6.48 7.36 -3.74
C THR A 262 -5.71 8.64 -3.48
N VAL A 263 -5.99 9.73 -4.21
CA VAL A 263 -5.39 11.06 -3.94
C VAL A 263 -5.64 11.47 -2.49
N ARG A 264 -6.87 11.30 -2.00
CA ARG A 264 -7.22 11.65 -0.63
C ARG A 264 -6.47 10.80 0.39
N LEU A 265 -6.38 9.48 0.16
CA LEU A 265 -5.67 8.55 1.06
C LEU A 265 -4.18 8.82 1.11
N ILE A 266 -3.53 9.05 -0.03
CA ILE A 266 -2.11 9.42 -0.05
C ILE A 266 -1.87 10.71 0.75
N ALA A 267 -2.75 11.71 0.59
CA ALA A 267 -2.61 12.96 1.33
C ALA A 267 -2.74 12.75 2.86
N PHE A 268 -3.69 11.93 3.31
CA PHE A 268 -3.85 11.59 4.72
C PHE A 268 -2.66 10.77 5.24
N ALA A 269 -2.23 9.73 4.51
CA ALA A 269 -1.08 8.91 4.90
C ALA A 269 0.21 9.74 4.98
N THR A 270 0.46 10.62 4.01
CA THR A 270 1.63 11.52 4.00
C THR A 270 1.58 12.51 5.18
N ALA A 271 0.41 13.13 5.45
CA ALA A 271 0.26 14.05 6.56
C ALA A 271 0.35 13.38 7.93
N ALA A 272 0.02 12.10 8.02
CA ALA A 272 0.20 11.28 9.21
C ALA A 272 1.62 10.70 9.35
N SER A 273 2.49 10.87 8.35
CA SER A 273 3.80 10.21 8.27
C SER A 273 3.69 8.68 8.38
N ALA A 274 2.63 8.11 7.78
CA ALA A 274 2.37 6.68 7.77
C ALA A 274 3.46 5.89 7.04
N SER A 275 3.64 4.64 7.41
CA SER A 275 4.62 3.75 6.79
C SER A 275 4.31 3.47 5.31
N SER A 276 5.33 3.01 4.55
CA SER A 276 5.16 2.56 3.17
C SER A 276 4.17 1.39 3.06
N ASP A 277 4.09 0.54 4.08
CA ASP A 277 3.20 -0.61 4.14
C ASP A 277 1.75 -0.16 4.32
N VAL A 278 1.48 0.80 5.20
CA VAL A 278 0.17 1.43 5.36
C VAL A 278 -0.26 2.12 4.06
N LEU A 279 0.63 2.89 3.43
CA LEU A 279 0.35 3.52 2.13
C LEU A 279 0.02 2.47 1.06
N SER A 280 0.77 1.37 1.03
CA SER A 280 0.54 0.25 0.11
C SER A 280 -0.84 -0.39 0.31
N LEU A 281 -1.25 -0.65 1.56
CA LEU A 281 -2.58 -1.18 1.88
C LEU A 281 -3.69 -0.26 1.36
N LEU A 282 -3.58 1.04 1.61
CA LEU A 282 -4.57 2.04 1.21
C LEU A 282 -4.68 2.18 -0.32
N VAL A 283 -3.56 2.31 -1.01
CA VAL A 283 -3.52 2.49 -2.47
C VAL A 283 -4.04 1.25 -3.18
N ARG A 284 -3.52 0.06 -2.83
CA ARG A 284 -3.93 -1.21 -3.44
C ARG A 284 -5.37 -1.56 -3.11
N GLY A 285 -5.81 -1.25 -1.89
CA GLY A 285 -7.19 -1.41 -1.47
C GLY A 285 -8.19 -0.52 -2.22
N THR A 286 -7.72 0.48 -2.94
CA THR A 286 -8.59 1.43 -3.65
C THR A 286 -8.63 1.20 -5.16
N VAL A 287 -7.47 0.99 -5.79
CA VAL A 287 -7.36 0.83 -7.25
C VAL A 287 -6.97 -0.59 -7.68
N GLY A 288 -6.80 -1.51 -6.74
CA GLY A 288 -6.36 -2.89 -7.00
C GLY A 288 -4.84 -3.03 -7.06
N ASP A 289 -4.35 -4.28 -6.97
CA ASP A 289 -2.92 -4.57 -6.82
C ASP A 289 -2.08 -4.05 -7.98
N GLY A 290 -2.42 -4.37 -9.22
CA GLY A 290 -1.61 -3.98 -10.39
C GLY A 290 -1.44 -2.47 -10.50
N PRO A 291 -2.52 -1.69 -10.67
CA PRO A 291 -2.44 -0.23 -10.73
C PRO A 291 -1.86 0.40 -9.46
N GLY A 292 -2.13 -0.21 -8.29
CA GLY A 292 -1.59 0.22 -7.01
C GLY A 292 -0.07 0.11 -6.94
N PHE A 293 0.49 -1.03 -7.34
CA PHE A 293 1.95 -1.20 -7.41
C PHE A 293 2.60 -0.26 -8.41
N GLU A 294 1.98 -0.02 -9.58
CA GLU A 294 2.50 0.95 -10.55
C GLU A 294 2.55 2.37 -9.97
N LEU A 295 1.53 2.76 -9.18
CA LEU A 295 1.52 4.07 -8.52
C LEU A 295 2.58 4.18 -7.43
N LEU A 296 2.70 3.16 -6.57
CA LEU A 296 3.70 3.14 -5.49
C LEU A 296 5.12 3.21 -6.05
N ALA A 297 5.42 2.42 -7.10
CA ALA A 297 6.69 2.51 -7.79
C ALA A 297 6.93 3.91 -8.41
N SER A 298 5.88 4.55 -8.96
CA SER A 298 5.97 5.91 -9.48
C SER A 298 6.25 6.93 -8.36
N ILE A 299 5.65 6.77 -7.17
CA ILE A 299 5.89 7.61 -6.00
C ILE A 299 7.35 7.46 -5.54
N ASP A 300 7.83 6.23 -5.39
CA ASP A 300 9.22 5.96 -5.03
C ASP A 300 10.20 6.65 -6.00
N HIS A 301 9.89 6.67 -7.30
CA HIS A 301 10.68 7.38 -8.29
C HIS A 301 10.57 8.91 -8.23
N MET A 302 9.45 9.44 -7.74
CA MET A 302 9.29 10.90 -7.58
C MET A 302 10.10 11.46 -6.40
N ASP A 303 10.40 10.65 -5.41
CA ASP A 303 11.22 11.01 -4.26
C ASP A 303 12.73 10.90 -4.54
N LEU A 304 13.12 10.48 -5.76
CA LEU A 304 14.53 10.43 -6.13
C LEU A 304 15.11 11.86 -6.23
N PRO A 305 16.32 12.08 -5.73
CA PRO A 305 17.03 13.33 -5.92
C PRO A 305 17.14 13.68 -7.40
N ASP A 306 16.90 14.96 -7.74
CA ASP A 306 17.05 15.43 -9.12
C ASP A 306 18.51 15.23 -9.58
N PRO A 307 18.77 14.43 -10.63
CA PRO A 307 20.11 14.18 -11.13
C PRO A 307 20.84 15.44 -11.58
N GLU A 308 20.11 16.49 -12.02
CA GLU A 308 20.73 17.76 -12.40
C GLU A 308 21.26 18.52 -11.17
N THR A 309 20.55 18.46 -10.05
CA THR A 309 20.98 19.02 -8.77
C THR A 309 22.21 18.28 -8.24
N LEU A 310 22.21 16.93 -8.30
CA LEU A 310 23.36 16.11 -7.89
C LEU A 310 24.61 16.37 -8.74
N LEU A 311 24.44 16.59 -10.05
CA LEU A 311 25.53 16.92 -10.97
C LEU A 311 26.03 18.34 -10.78
N ALA A 312 25.21 19.27 -10.29
CA ALA A 312 25.61 20.65 -10.02
C ALA A 312 26.45 20.79 -8.75
N ASP A 313 26.14 20.01 -7.72
CA ASP A 313 26.91 19.94 -6.46
C ASP A 313 27.05 18.49 -5.96
N PRO A 314 28.00 17.72 -6.52
CA PRO A 314 28.23 16.32 -6.11
C PRO A 314 28.67 16.19 -4.65
N SER A 315 29.30 17.22 -4.08
CA SER A 315 29.83 17.17 -2.70
C SER A 315 28.72 17.26 -1.65
N ALA A 316 27.61 17.88 -1.97
CA ALA A 316 26.40 17.96 -1.13
C ALA A 316 25.39 16.86 -1.45
N ALA A 317 25.75 15.86 -2.29
CA ALA A 317 24.84 14.81 -2.71
C ALA A 317 24.36 13.98 -1.51
N GLN A 318 23.05 14.01 -1.27
CA GLN A 318 22.36 13.12 -0.33
C GLN A 318 21.71 11.99 -1.13
N LEU A 319 22.26 10.79 -0.97
CA LEU A 319 21.72 9.59 -1.64
C LEU A 319 20.73 8.87 -0.73
N PRO A 320 19.68 8.26 -1.30
CA PRO A 320 18.73 7.47 -0.52
C PRO A 320 19.41 6.30 0.21
N GLU A 321 18.99 6.03 1.45
CA GLU A 321 19.49 4.90 2.24
C GLU A 321 18.98 3.55 1.71
N ARG A 322 17.79 3.53 1.10
CA ARG A 322 17.23 2.33 0.44
C ARG A 322 18.05 2.01 -0.81
N GLY A 323 18.57 0.79 -0.91
CA GLY A 323 19.44 0.35 -1.99
C GLY A 323 18.81 0.45 -3.38
N ASP A 324 17.51 0.13 -3.54
CA ASP A 324 16.79 0.25 -4.81
C ASP A 324 16.63 1.71 -5.28
N LEU A 325 16.32 2.63 -4.36
CA LEU A 325 16.24 4.06 -4.66
C LEU A 325 17.63 4.67 -4.93
N CYS A 326 18.65 4.23 -4.18
CA CYS A 326 20.04 4.62 -4.43
C CYS A 326 20.48 4.19 -5.84
N GLN A 327 20.23 2.92 -6.22
CA GLN A 327 20.54 2.42 -7.57
C GLN A 327 19.81 3.24 -8.64
N ALA A 328 18.50 3.48 -8.47
CA ALA A 328 17.72 4.28 -9.42
C ALA A 328 18.24 5.72 -9.54
N THR A 329 18.70 6.32 -8.43
CA THR A 329 19.33 7.64 -8.42
C THR A 329 20.63 7.66 -9.24
N LEU A 330 21.50 6.67 -9.01
CA LEU A 330 22.78 6.56 -9.73
C LEU A 330 22.55 6.33 -11.24
N ASP A 331 21.58 5.49 -11.60
CA ASP A 331 21.20 5.26 -12.99
C ASP A 331 20.63 6.52 -13.65
N ALA A 332 19.85 7.30 -12.92
CA ALA A 332 19.32 8.60 -13.39
C ALA A 332 20.44 9.62 -13.63
N VAL A 333 21.46 9.68 -12.76
CA VAL A 333 22.65 10.53 -12.94
C VAL A 333 23.40 10.14 -14.21
N VAL A 334 23.66 8.86 -14.44
CA VAL A 334 24.34 8.38 -15.67
C VAL A 334 23.50 8.67 -16.91
N ALA A 335 22.17 8.49 -16.84
CA ALA A 335 21.25 8.82 -17.93
C ALA A 335 21.22 10.33 -18.25
N ALA A 336 21.35 11.20 -17.24
CA ALA A 336 21.44 12.63 -17.40
C ALA A 336 22.74 13.04 -18.14
N VAL A 337 23.87 12.42 -17.80
CA VAL A 337 25.13 12.60 -18.54
C VAL A 337 25.01 12.11 -19.98
N ARG A 338 24.40 10.96 -20.23
CA ARG A 338 24.20 10.39 -21.57
C ARG A 338 23.35 11.31 -22.47
N ARG A 339 22.30 11.92 -21.89
CA ARG A 339 21.43 12.89 -22.64
C ARG A 339 22.18 14.16 -23.06
N ARG A 340 23.07 14.63 -22.21
CA ARG A 340 23.88 15.85 -22.44
C ARG A 340 25.33 15.57 -22.06
N PRO A 341 26.10 14.90 -22.92
CA PRO A 341 27.49 14.53 -22.63
C PRO A 341 28.39 15.78 -22.64
N ASP A 342 28.86 16.13 -21.44
CA ASP A 342 29.79 17.20 -21.17
C ASP A 342 30.81 16.71 -20.17
N ARG A 343 32.06 17.21 -20.25
CA ARG A 343 33.15 16.77 -19.41
C ARG A 343 32.88 17.07 -17.94
N THR A 344 32.44 18.27 -17.62
CA THR A 344 32.16 18.68 -16.24
C THR A 344 31.10 17.81 -15.61
N ARG A 345 30.05 17.49 -16.36
CA ARG A 345 28.98 16.58 -15.91
C ARG A 345 29.47 15.15 -15.75
N TRP A 346 30.33 14.71 -16.63
CA TRP A 346 30.93 13.37 -16.55
C TRP A 346 31.84 13.25 -15.30
N ASP A 347 32.69 14.26 -15.05
CA ASP A 347 33.52 14.34 -13.84
C ASP A 347 32.63 14.40 -12.57
N ALA A 348 31.59 15.20 -12.57
CA ALA A 348 30.61 15.31 -11.48
C ALA A 348 29.91 13.97 -11.17
N ALA A 349 29.53 13.20 -12.21
CA ALA A 349 28.91 11.91 -12.02
C ALA A 349 29.85 10.91 -11.30
N TRP A 350 31.16 10.93 -11.57
CA TRP A 350 32.12 10.12 -10.85
C TRP A 350 32.22 10.51 -9.37
N GLU A 351 32.10 11.81 -9.06
CA GLU A 351 32.04 12.26 -7.66
C GLU A 351 30.78 11.76 -6.95
N VAL A 352 29.59 11.79 -7.59
CA VAL A 352 28.36 11.22 -7.04
C VAL A 352 28.52 9.72 -6.76
N LEU A 353 29.12 8.97 -7.70
CA LEU A 353 29.39 7.54 -7.50
C LEU A 353 30.35 7.30 -6.31
N ALA A 354 31.33 8.18 -6.11
CA ALA A 354 32.25 8.10 -4.97
C ALA A 354 31.53 8.37 -3.64
N VAL A 355 30.53 9.24 -3.60
CA VAL A 355 29.69 9.44 -2.41
C VAL A 355 28.93 8.16 -2.08
N ALA A 356 28.38 7.45 -3.06
CA ALA A 356 27.67 6.18 -2.83
C ALA A 356 28.58 5.11 -2.19
N VAL A 357 29.84 5.03 -2.60
CA VAL A 357 30.83 4.13 -1.96
C VAL A 357 31.12 4.54 -0.52
N GLN A 358 31.25 5.82 -0.26
CA GLN A 358 31.55 6.36 1.09
C GLN A 358 30.37 6.17 2.06
N THR A 359 29.15 6.20 1.56
CA THR A 359 27.90 5.99 2.34
C THR A 359 27.55 4.52 2.53
N GLY A 360 28.38 3.58 2.06
CA GLY A 360 28.24 2.16 2.34
C GLY A 360 27.50 1.35 1.28
N ALA A 361 27.33 1.88 0.06
CA ALA A 361 26.67 1.19 -1.06
C ALA A 361 27.63 0.87 -2.24
N PRO A 362 28.80 0.22 -2.01
CA PRO A 362 29.78 -0.03 -3.06
C PRO A 362 29.28 -0.95 -4.18
N ASP A 363 28.42 -1.91 -3.86
CA ASP A 363 27.90 -2.88 -4.84
C ASP A 363 26.97 -2.23 -5.87
N LEU A 364 26.30 -1.14 -5.49
CA LEU A 364 25.37 -0.42 -6.37
C LEU A 364 26.09 0.44 -7.42
N VAL A 365 27.37 0.71 -7.24
CA VAL A 365 28.14 1.60 -8.13
C VAL A 365 28.67 0.89 -9.38
N VAL A 366 28.79 -0.44 -9.36
CA VAL A 366 29.48 -1.23 -10.42
C VAL A 366 28.85 -1.02 -11.81
N VAL A 367 27.53 -1.16 -11.92
CA VAL A 367 26.81 -1.03 -13.21
C VAL A 367 26.81 0.44 -13.68
N PRO A 368 26.45 1.43 -12.86
CA PRO A 368 26.54 2.85 -13.21
C PRO A 368 27.96 3.27 -13.64
N ALA A 369 29.00 2.84 -12.92
CA ALA A 369 30.39 3.15 -13.25
C ALA A 369 30.82 2.57 -14.59
N THR A 370 30.47 1.31 -14.86
CA THR A 370 30.75 0.67 -16.15
C THR A 370 30.07 1.42 -17.29
N THR A 371 28.80 1.80 -17.12
CA THR A 371 28.05 2.58 -18.11
C THR A 371 28.66 3.96 -18.30
N LEU A 372 29.01 4.67 -17.22
CA LEU A 372 29.60 5.99 -17.27
C LEU A 372 30.97 5.98 -17.96
N ALA A 373 31.78 4.91 -17.77
CA ALA A 373 33.05 4.72 -18.45
C ALA A 373 32.89 4.63 -19.98
N THR A 374 31.82 4.01 -20.48
CA THR A 374 31.57 3.93 -21.94
C THR A 374 31.19 5.27 -22.56
N LEU A 375 30.79 6.27 -21.76
CA LEU A 375 30.45 7.61 -22.23
C LEU A 375 31.68 8.52 -22.38
N ARG A 376 32.86 8.06 -21.98
CA ARG A 376 34.11 8.81 -22.05
C ARG A 376 34.43 9.13 -23.52
N ARG A 377 34.87 10.38 -23.77
CA ARG A 377 35.44 10.79 -25.04
C ARG A 377 36.95 10.76 -24.97
N ASP A 378 37.64 10.60 -26.10
CA ASP A 378 39.12 10.43 -26.19
C ASP A 378 39.91 11.60 -25.59
N ASP A 379 39.32 12.82 -25.64
CA ASP A 379 39.89 14.05 -25.13
C ASP A 379 39.69 14.26 -23.63
N TRP A 380 38.92 13.39 -22.94
CA TRP A 380 38.60 13.50 -21.52
C TRP A 380 39.67 12.75 -20.68
N GLN A 381 40.31 13.48 -19.79
CA GLN A 381 41.22 12.85 -18.81
C GLN A 381 40.42 12.08 -17.77
N ILE A 382 41.03 10.97 -17.29
CA ILE A 382 40.46 10.15 -16.24
C ILE A 382 40.50 10.92 -14.92
N PRO A 383 39.36 11.14 -14.21
CA PRO A 383 39.35 11.85 -12.94
C PRO A 383 40.07 11.00 -11.85
N ALA A 384 40.78 11.65 -10.93
CA ALA A 384 41.42 10.98 -9.78
C ALA A 384 40.41 10.26 -8.86
N THR A 385 39.13 10.62 -8.92
CA THR A 385 38.05 10.00 -8.18
C THR A 385 37.88 8.52 -8.54
N ILE A 386 38.22 8.12 -9.78
CA ILE A 386 38.15 6.72 -10.22
C ILE A 386 39.10 5.83 -9.40
N ASP A 387 40.24 6.37 -8.95
CA ASP A 387 41.18 5.61 -8.11
C ASP A 387 40.53 5.18 -6.78
N ARG A 388 39.58 5.96 -6.26
CA ARG A 388 38.83 5.62 -5.04
C ARG A 388 37.80 4.50 -5.30
N LEU A 389 37.40 4.32 -6.55
CA LEU A 389 36.46 3.29 -6.98
C LEU A 389 37.16 2.02 -7.52
N ALA A 390 38.46 2.09 -7.77
CA ALA A 390 39.25 1.01 -8.38
C ALA A 390 39.21 -0.29 -7.56
N GLY A 391 39.17 -0.18 -6.23
CA GLY A 391 39.01 -1.33 -5.32
C GLY A 391 37.70 -2.08 -5.49
N VAL A 392 36.61 -1.36 -5.70
CA VAL A 392 35.24 -1.92 -5.83
C VAL A 392 35.08 -2.55 -7.21
N VAL A 393 35.50 -1.86 -8.26
CA VAL A 393 35.38 -2.34 -9.65
C VAL A 393 36.26 -3.56 -9.91
N SER A 394 37.45 -3.64 -9.30
CA SER A 394 38.37 -4.80 -9.44
C SER A 394 37.88 -6.06 -8.74
N VAL A 395 37.20 -5.94 -7.60
CA VAL A 395 36.59 -7.08 -6.88
C VAL A 395 35.42 -7.66 -7.67
N SER A 396 34.60 -6.80 -8.27
CA SER A 396 33.47 -7.26 -9.12
C SER A 396 33.96 -8.00 -10.37
N ARG A 397 34.99 -7.49 -11.03
CA ARG A 397 35.58 -8.14 -12.22
C ARG A 397 36.14 -9.53 -11.91
N ALA A 398 36.74 -9.70 -10.73
CA ALA A 398 37.23 -11.00 -10.26
C ALA A 398 36.07 -11.96 -9.92
N ALA A 399 34.95 -11.45 -9.42
CA ALA A 399 33.75 -12.25 -9.15
C ALA A 399 33.07 -12.71 -10.45
N ASP A 400 32.94 -11.83 -11.46
CA ASP A 400 32.36 -12.17 -12.78
C ASP A 400 33.24 -13.18 -13.54
N GLU A 401 34.57 -13.01 -13.51
CA GLU A 401 35.50 -13.98 -14.11
C GLU A 401 35.48 -15.33 -13.39
N ALA A 402 35.17 -15.36 -12.08
CA ALA A 402 34.98 -16.60 -11.33
C ALA A 402 33.67 -17.29 -11.67
N ALA A 403 32.58 -16.52 -11.85
CA ALA A 403 31.27 -17.03 -12.27
C ALA A 403 31.31 -17.60 -13.69
N ASP A 404 31.97 -16.94 -14.64
CA ASP A 404 32.18 -17.42 -16.00
C ASP A 404 33.01 -18.70 -16.05
N ARG A 405 34.02 -18.85 -15.20
CA ARG A 405 34.80 -20.10 -15.08
C ARG A 405 34.01 -21.27 -14.53
N VAL A 406 32.99 -21.00 -13.66
CA VAL A 406 32.09 -22.02 -13.14
C VAL A 406 31.07 -22.42 -14.23
N ALA A 407 30.56 -21.46 -15.02
CA ALA A 407 29.63 -21.70 -16.11
C ALA A 407 30.29 -22.40 -17.34
N ALA A 408 31.58 -22.22 -17.53
CA ALA A 408 32.36 -22.79 -18.66
C ALA A 408 32.90 -24.20 -18.41
N ARG A 409 32.51 -24.91 -17.34
CA ARG A 409 32.86 -26.33 -17.16
C ARG A 409 31.88 -27.20 -17.99
N PRO A 410 32.32 -27.78 -19.13
CA PRO A 410 31.51 -28.73 -19.86
C PRO A 410 31.35 -30.00 -19.03
N GLY A 411 30.11 -30.48 -18.97
CA GLY A 411 29.77 -31.75 -18.33
C GLY A 411 30.52 -32.90 -18.97
N GLN A 412 31.51 -33.43 -18.27
CA GLN A 412 32.02 -34.78 -18.46
C GLN A 412 31.41 -35.66 -17.40
N ASP A 413 30.34 -36.34 -17.77
CA ASP A 413 30.12 -37.75 -17.48
C ASP A 413 28.71 -38.19 -17.95
N ARG A 414 28.67 -38.65 -19.21
CA ARG A 414 27.73 -39.67 -19.61
C ARG A 414 28.50 -40.58 -20.55
N MET A 415 29.07 -41.62 -20.01
CA MET A 415 29.25 -42.94 -20.63
C MET A 415 30.10 -43.84 -19.71
N ARG A 416 29.44 -44.65 -18.95
CA ARG A 416 29.57 -46.13 -18.87
C ARG A 416 28.71 -46.68 -17.72
#